data_44e4fa37d3e506f5498992f07d8742e0
#
_entry.id   44e4fa37d3e506f5498992f07d8742e0
#
_cell.length_a   1.000
_cell.length_b   1.000
_cell.length_c   1.000
_cell.angle_alpha   90.00
_cell.angle_beta   90.00
_cell.angle_gamma   90.00
#
_symmetry.space_group_name_H-M   'P 1'
#
loop_
_entity.id
_entity.type
_entity.pdbx_description
1 polymer ?
#
loop_
_entity_poly.entity_id
_entity_poly.type
_entity_poly.pdbx_seq_one_letter_code
_entity_poly.pdbx_strand_id
1 'polypeptide(L)'
;MMTISRAASSLFLTAVSFTAFNASTAFADETSPEQNNELDPIVVTATLGPRTVGESLSSVTVIDQETIRKQNPRDINDLIIGQPGVDITTNGSYGKTASVFTRGFGSESTVLLVDGIRIRSATTGGAPWQFVSPQLLQRIEIVRGPRSSLYGADAGGGVIQGFTQSAGEEPRGWVSAGAGNFDTQQLGAGVSGREGRNGYSFAINNFKTDGTEVFEGGEDKGYRNTSGVASLSHELDNGGKASVLAMRAEGNTEFEGGETDFAIQALGAKIDLVASDYLRSSIQFSESRDQADTVRSSGPSTFNTRTRSARWENTVVAGVHEFVLGLEHTTDEVSGTTDYEESSRSNDAMFGQAAFNFGPTDILLSLRRDDNEAYGAETTGGLALGYAIDRNHRLRTSYSTAFKAPSFNDLYFPNFGDPDQKPEQAESVEVGMSGRYQTWFWDVAVYQSDVENLSLTDGQTAGSVPEARIRGIELGSGLEMGEWRLGAAVTLMDARNPANDKRLRRRTHQTARLDVDRSLGAWFLGATVAAQGYRYNDEENEVRLPGFATVNLRAGWEFAQDWTASLSVNNILDKQYVTTRQSFGAREDYLAAGTSSLLSVRYDFR
;
A
#
# COMPACT_ATOMS: atom_id res chain seq x y z
N MET A 1 -21.94 15.56 -35.79
CA MET A 1 -22.15 16.95 -35.40
C MET A 1 -22.24 16.93 -33.89
N MET A 2 -21.08 17.02 -33.25
CA MET A 2 -20.90 16.83 -31.79
C MET A 2 -21.26 18.11 -31.03
N THR A 3 -22.20 18.00 -30.15
CA THR A 3 -22.55 19.09 -29.20
C THR A 3 -21.72 18.95 -27.93
N ILE A 4 -20.82 19.90 -27.75
CA ILE A 4 -20.02 20.02 -26.50
C ILE A 4 -20.91 20.69 -25.46
N SER A 5 -21.24 19.97 -24.40
CA SER A 5 -21.90 20.51 -23.22
C SER A 5 -20.86 21.20 -22.32
N ARG A 6 -21.02 22.52 -22.16
CA ARG A 6 -20.26 23.34 -21.20
C ARG A 6 -20.95 23.28 -19.85
N ALA A 7 -20.34 22.65 -18.87
CA ALA A 7 -20.64 22.93 -17.45
C ALA A 7 -19.46 23.73 -16.87
N ALA A 8 -19.65 25.04 -16.75
CA ALA A 8 -18.71 25.92 -16.06
C ALA A 8 -19.07 25.94 -14.57
N SER A 9 -18.29 25.30 -13.74
CA SER A 9 -18.36 25.44 -12.28
C SER A 9 -17.48 26.61 -11.86
N SER A 10 -18.09 27.63 -11.25
CA SER A 10 -17.46 28.84 -10.73
C SER A 10 -16.54 28.53 -9.55
N LEU A 11 -15.22 28.60 -9.76
CA LEU A 11 -14.22 28.70 -8.69
C LEU A 11 -14.19 30.14 -8.17
N PHE A 12 -14.43 30.32 -6.88
CA PHE A 12 -14.12 31.57 -6.17
C PHE A 12 -12.59 31.65 -5.98
N LEU A 13 -11.94 32.46 -6.82
CA LEU A 13 -10.56 32.88 -6.62
C LEU A 13 -10.59 34.18 -5.82
N THR A 14 -10.26 34.11 -4.53
CA THR A 14 -9.89 35.31 -3.77
C THR A 14 -8.40 35.59 -4.02
N ALA A 15 -8.11 36.63 -4.77
CA ALA A 15 -6.75 37.06 -5.05
C ALA A 15 -6.11 37.65 -3.77
N VAL A 16 -5.06 36.98 -3.29
CA VAL A 16 -4.11 37.53 -2.32
C VAL A 16 -2.96 38.16 -3.10
N SER A 17 -2.89 39.50 -3.06
CA SER A 17 -1.82 40.29 -3.69
C SER A 17 -0.53 40.14 -2.88
N PHE A 18 0.49 39.46 -3.43
CA PHE A 18 1.85 39.45 -2.90
C PHE A 18 2.68 40.56 -3.55
N THR A 19 3.13 41.49 -2.75
CA THR A 19 4.14 42.50 -3.12
C THR A 19 5.51 41.83 -3.20
N ALA A 20 6.14 41.90 -4.37
CA ALA A 20 7.48 41.40 -4.61
C ALA A 20 8.54 42.16 -3.82
N PHE A 21 9.29 41.48 -2.99
CA PHE A 21 10.53 41.95 -2.38
C PHE A 21 11.71 41.37 -3.17
N ASN A 22 12.45 42.19 -3.90
CA ASN A 22 13.70 41.83 -4.54
C ASN A 22 14.82 41.77 -3.49
N ALA A 23 15.37 40.60 -3.23
CA ALA A 23 16.63 40.42 -2.55
C ALA A 23 17.54 39.55 -3.41
N SER A 24 18.51 40.18 -4.04
CA SER A 24 19.62 39.49 -4.73
C SER A 24 20.62 38.99 -3.67
N THR A 25 20.79 37.68 -3.55
CA THR A 25 21.91 37.10 -2.81
C THR A 25 22.68 36.13 -3.69
N ALA A 26 24.00 36.32 -3.69
CA ALA A 26 24.97 35.52 -4.41
C ALA A 26 24.99 34.08 -3.86
N PHE A 27 24.97 33.12 -4.76
CA PHE A 27 25.15 31.72 -4.43
C PHE A 27 26.67 31.40 -4.34
N ALA A 28 27.10 30.95 -3.18
CA ALA A 28 28.36 30.27 -3.00
C ALA A 28 28.11 28.75 -3.15
N ASP A 29 28.90 28.16 -4.04
CA ASP A 29 28.93 26.72 -4.31
C ASP A 29 29.70 26.04 -3.17
N GLU A 30 28.99 25.34 -2.28
CA GLU A 30 29.59 24.41 -1.33
C GLU A 30 28.96 23.02 -1.56
N THR A 31 29.73 22.16 -2.22
CA THR A 31 29.50 20.72 -2.26
C THR A 31 29.69 20.15 -0.86
N SER A 32 28.57 19.97 -0.14
CA SER A 32 28.54 19.21 1.11
C SER A 32 28.34 17.72 0.82
N PRO A 33 28.99 16.80 1.56
CA PRO A 33 28.76 15.37 1.40
C PRO A 33 27.29 15.04 1.74
N GLU A 34 26.70 14.16 0.93
CA GLU A 34 25.36 13.61 1.16
C GLU A 34 25.30 12.97 2.56
N GLN A 35 24.78 13.69 3.52
CA GLN A 35 24.31 13.08 4.76
C GLN A 35 22.97 12.42 4.44
N ASN A 36 22.93 11.10 4.48
CA ASN A 36 21.68 10.33 4.52
C ASN A 36 20.84 10.85 5.70
N ASN A 37 19.87 11.68 5.41
CA ASN A 37 18.96 12.21 6.40
C ASN A 37 17.86 11.16 6.61
N GLU A 38 17.82 10.49 7.76
CA GLU A 38 16.82 9.46 8.07
C GLU A 38 15.37 9.95 7.88
N LEU A 39 15.16 11.26 8.01
CA LEU A 39 13.84 11.88 7.79
C LEU A 39 13.52 12.18 6.31
N ASP A 40 14.43 11.89 5.38
CA ASP A 40 14.20 12.06 3.94
C ASP A 40 14.64 10.83 3.14
N PRO A 41 14.02 9.66 3.37
CA PRO A 41 14.39 8.42 2.73
C PRO A 41 14.14 8.46 1.21
N ILE A 42 14.91 7.66 0.47
CA ILE A 42 14.72 7.47 -0.97
C ILE A 42 13.50 6.58 -1.20
N VAL A 43 12.62 6.99 -2.09
CA VAL A 43 11.44 6.25 -2.55
C VAL A 43 11.52 6.00 -4.05
N VAL A 44 10.97 4.88 -4.49
CA VAL A 44 10.92 4.49 -5.91
C VAL A 44 9.49 4.27 -6.41
N THR A 45 8.53 4.10 -5.51
CA THR A 45 7.13 3.81 -5.87
C THR A 45 6.38 5.06 -6.38
N ALA A 46 6.80 6.25 -5.97
CA ALA A 46 6.14 7.51 -6.35
C ALA A 46 6.38 7.89 -7.82
N THR A 47 7.55 7.52 -8.33
CA THR A 47 8.00 7.71 -9.71
C THR A 47 8.72 6.44 -10.15
N LEU A 48 9.00 6.26 -11.43
CA LEU A 48 9.76 5.09 -11.91
C LEU A 48 11.28 5.20 -11.68
N GLY A 49 11.74 6.26 -11.03
CA GLY A 49 13.12 6.50 -10.64
C GLY A 49 13.25 6.85 -9.16
N PRO A 50 14.45 6.69 -8.57
CA PRO A 50 14.69 7.01 -7.17
C PRO A 50 14.60 8.53 -6.94
N ARG A 51 13.85 8.93 -5.90
CA ARG A 51 13.72 10.30 -5.41
C ARG A 51 13.70 10.28 -3.89
N THR A 52 14.14 11.34 -3.24
CA THR A 52 13.87 11.47 -1.80
C THR A 52 12.38 11.77 -1.58
N VAL A 53 11.86 11.48 -0.38
CA VAL A 53 10.48 11.84 -0.03
C VAL A 53 10.26 13.34 -0.17
N GLY A 54 11.28 14.16 0.16
CA GLY A 54 11.23 15.63 0.03
C GLY A 54 11.17 16.12 -1.42
N GLU A 55 11.76 15.39 -2.35
CA GLU A 55 11.69 15.69 -3.79
C GLU A 55 10.43 15.16 -4.45
N SER A 56 9.73 14.23 -3.80
CA SER A 56 8.52 13.63 -4.36
C SER A 56 7.42 14.68 -4.58
N LEU A 57 6.82 14.67 -5.76
CA LEU A 57 5.63 15.45 -6.09
C LEU A 57 4.33 14.74 -5.69
N SER A 58 4.45 13.66 -4.94
CA SER A 58 3.36 12.82 -4.46
C SER A 58 3.35 12.79 -2.94
N SER A 59 2.16 12.56 -2.38
CA SER A 59 2.00 12.27 -0.95
C SER A 59 2.52 10.87 -0.64
N VAL A 60 3.64 10.74 0.08
CA VAL A 60 4.32 9.47 0.37
C VAL A 60 4.51 9.29 1.87
N THR A 61 4.38 8.04 2.32
CA THR A 61 4.78 7.60 3.67
C THR A 61 5.73 6.42 3.52
N VAL A 62 6.81 6.41 4.29
CA VAL A 62 7.77 5.30 4.36
C VAL A 62 7.75 4.73 5.76
N ILE A 63 7.62 3.41 5.86
CA ILE A 63 7.76 2.64 7.11
C ILE A 63 9.03 1.83 6.98
N ASP A 64 10.01 2.15 7.80
CA ASP A 64 11.34 1.53 7.75
C ASP A 64 11.42 0.21 8.53
N GLN A 65 12.54 -0.49 8.38
CA GLN A 65 12.78 -1.77 9.05
C GLN A 65 12.81 -1.64 10.58
N GLU A 66 13.33 -0.53 11.10
CA GLU A 66 13.40 -0.30 12.54
C GLU A 66 11.98 -0.20 13.13
N THR A 67 11.10 0.55 12.47
CA THR A 67 9.68 0.66 12.83
C THR A 67 8.99 -0.70 12.78
N ILE A 68 9.19 -1.48 11.70
CA ILE A 68 8.63 -2.84 11.56
C ILE A 68 9.08 -3.73 12.71
N ARG A 69 10.38 -3.73 13.03
CA ARG A 69 10.94 -4.54 14.14
C ARG A 69 10.41 -4.11 15.51
N LYS A 70 10.38 -2.80 15.79
CA LYS A 70 9.93 -2.26 17.09
C LYS A 70 8.44 -2.50 17.32
N GLN A 71 7.62 -2.34 16.28
CA GLN A 71 6.18 -2.57 16.40
C GLN A 71 5.83 -4.06 16.46
N ASN A 72 6.67 -4.93 15.89
CA ASN A 72 6.46 -6.39 15.80
C ASN A 72 5.00 -6.74 15.41
N PRO A 73 4.52 -6.26 14.25
CA PRO A 73 3.12 -6.35 13.84
C PRO A 73 2.73 -7.78 13.49
N ARG A 74 1.45 -8.11 13.65
CA ARG A 74 0.86 -9.42 13.29
C ARG A 74 0.78 -9.61 11.78
N ASP A 75 0.35 -8.56 11.09
CA ASP A 75 0.24 -8.46 9.64
C ASP A 75 0.53 -7.02 9.16
N ILE A 76 0.51 -6.80 7.86
CA ILE A 76 0.81 -5.49 7.28
C ILE A 76 -0.23 -4.42 7.68
N ASN A 77 -1.47 -4.81 8.01
CA ASN A 77 -2.53 -3.89 8.36
C ASN A 77 -2.22 -3.12 9.66
N ASP A 78 -1.56 -3.77 10.63
CA ASP A 78 -1.14 -3.12 11.89
C ASP A 78 -0.18 -1.94 11.64
N LEU A 79 0.62 -1.99 10.56
CA LEU A 79 1.57 -0.94 10.19
C LEU A 79 0.92 0.23 9.44
N ILE A 80 -0.03 -0.09 8.55
CA ILE A 80 -0.59 0.90 7.63
C ILE A 80 -1.88 1.54 8.15
N ILE A 81 -2.55 0.95 9.14
CA ILE A 81 -3.79 1.51 9.73
C ILE A 81 -3.54 2.90 10.32
N GLY A 82 -4.37 3.85 9.95
CA GLY A 82 -4.28 5.23 10.43
C GLY A 82 -3.11 6.04 9.85
N GLN A 83 -2.30 5.49 8.96
CA GLN A 83 -1.37 6.29 8.16
C GLN A 83 -2.17 7.33 7.35
N PRO A 84 -1.58 8.48 6.97
CA PRO A 84 -2.32 9.51 6.24
C PRO A 84 -3.04 8.90 5.04
N GLY A 85 -4.34 9.17 4.88
CA GLY A 85 -5.16 8.71 3.77
C GLY A 85 -5.45 7.20 3.72
N VAL A 86 -5.07 6.41 4.73
CA VAL A 86 -5.31 4.96 4.77
C VAL A 86 -6.35 4.60 5.83
N ASP A 87 -7.40 3.93 5.39
CA ASP A 87 -8.45 3.35 6.23
C ASP A 87 -8.55 1.83 5.99
N ILE A 88 -8.91 1.07 7.00
CA ILE A 88 -8.99 -0.39 6.93
C ILE A 88 -10.27 -0.88 7.57
N THR A 89 -10.89 -1.87 6.92
CA THR A 89 -11.93 -2.69 7.54
C THR A 89 -11.54 -4.15 7.51
N THR A 90 -11.97 -4.91 8.52
CA THR A 90 -11.69 -6.34 8.64
C THR A 90 -12.96 -7.12 8.99
N ASN A 91 -13.01 -8.34 8.49
CA ASN A 91 -14.08 -9.29 8.83
C ASN A 91 -13.68 -10.17 10.05
N GLY A 92 -13.08 -9.54 11.06
CA GLY A 92 -12.51 -10.20 12.23
C GLY A 92 -11.01 -9.95 12.39
N SER A 93 -10.37 -10.68 13.31
CA SER A 93 -8.95 -10.61 13.60
C SER A 93 -8.14 -11.66 12.83
N TYR A 94 -6.84 -11.67 12.97
CA TYR A 94 -5.90 -12.73 12.54
C TYR A 94 -6.26 -13.45 11.23
N GLY A 95 -5.76 -12.96 10.10
CA GLY A 95 -5.91 -13.61 8.79
C GLY A 95 -7.31 -13.53 8.18
N LYS A 96 -8.24 -12.82 8.83
CA LYS A 96 -9.57 -12.57 8.24
C LYS A 96 -9.46 -11.49 7.17
N THR A 97 -10.36 -11.53 6.19
CA THR A 97 -10.36 -10.60 5.05
C THR A 97 -10.22 -9.15 5.51
N ALA A 98 -9.23 -8.47 4.96
CA ALA A 98 -8.99 -7.05 5.18
C ALA A 98 -9.20 -6.27 3.88
N SER A 99 -9.87 -5.13 3.98
CA SER A 99 -10.06 -4.18 2.89
C SER A 99 -9.32 -2.88 3.22
N VAL A 100 -8.38 -2.50 2.37
CA VAL A 100 -7.58 -1.28 2.52
C VAL A 100 -8.11 -0.22 1.57
N PHE A 101 -8.54 0.89 2.12
CA PHE A 101 -9.08 2.04 1.38
C PHE A 101 -8.07 3.18 1.42
N THR A 102 -7.47 3.52 0.29
CA THR A 102 -6.59 4.68 0.19
C THR A 102 -7.36 5.86 -0.35
N ARG A 103 -7.40 6.96 0.40
CA ARG A 103 -8.17 8.17 0.06
C ARG A 103 -9.64 7.90 -0.28
N GLY A 104 -10.25 6.89 0.35
CA GLY A 104 -11.67 6.59 0.19
C GLY A 104 -12.07 5.89 -1.11
N PHE A 105 -11.13 5.59 -2.00
CA PHE A 105 -11.36 4.71 -3.14
C PHE A 105 -11.76 3.30 -2.69
N GLY A 106 -12.25 2.47 -3.60
CA GLY A 106 -12.50 1.05 -3.35
C GLY A 106 -11.24 0.31 -2.88
N SER A 107 -11.40 -0.77 -2.13
CA SER A 107 -10.27 -1.58 -1.68
C SER A 107 -9.52 -2.21 -2.86
N GLU A 108 -10.21 -2.45 -3.95
CA GLU A 108 -9.66 -2.97 -5.20
C GLU A 108 -8.91 -1.89 -6.00
N SER A 109 -9.06 -0.60 -5.64
CA SER A 109 -8.38 0.53 -6.28
C SER A 109 -7.09 0.94 -5.54
N THR A 110 -6.56 0.06 -4.66
CA THR A 110 -5.26 0.21 -3.99
C THR A 110 -4.36 -0.97 -4.37
N VAL A 111 -3.30 -0.69 -5.13
CA VAL A 111 -2.37 -1.72 -5.61
C VAL A 111 -1.41 -2.16 -4.50
N LEU A 112 -1.27 -3.47 -4.30
CA LEU A 112 -0.22 -4.07 -3.48
C LEU A 112 0.90 -4.59 -4.37
N LEU A 113 2.12 -4.16 -4.10
CA LEU A 113 3.34 -4.66 -4.74
C LEU A 113 4.28 -5.26 -3.70
N VAL A 114 5.02 -6.30 -4.08
CA VAL A 114 6.21 -6.79 -3.38
C VAL A 114 7.36 -6.80 -4.38
N ASP A 115 8.40 -6.00 -4.11
CA ASP A 115 9.55 -5.77 -5.01
C ASP A 115 9.15 -5.52 -6.49
N GLY A 116 8.08 -4.73 -6.68
CA GLY A 116 7.56 -4.38 -8.00
C GLY A 116 6.63 -5.42 -8.64
N ILE A 117 6.38 -6.57 -7.99
CA ILE A 117 5.46 -7.61 -8.46
C ILE A 117 4.09 -7.36 -7.86
N ARG A 118 3.06 -7.22 -8.69
CA ARG A 118 1.68 -7.02 -8.26
C ARG A 118 1.12 -8.31 -7.66
N ILE A 119 0.52 -8.18 -6.48
CA ILE A 119 -0.18 -9.28 -5.79
C ILE A 119 -1.66 -8.92 -5.67
N ARG A 120 -2.51 -9.68 -6.33
CA ARG A 120 -3.96 -9.49 -6.32
C ARG A 120 -4.71 -10.76 -6.69
N SER A 121 -5.98 -10.82 -6.36
CA SER A 121 -6.95 -11.75 -6.93
C SER A 121 -7.58 -11.13 -8.18
N ALA A 122 -7.45 -11.73 -9.35
CA ALA A 122 -8.17 -11.27 -10.54
C ALA A 122 -9.66 -11.61 -10.47
N THR A 123 -10.06 -12.61 -9.65
CA THR A 123 -11.46 -12.97 -9.45
C THR A 123 -12.23 -11.89 -8.71
N THR A 124 -11.64 -11.28 -7.67
CA THR A 124 -12.30 -10.25 -6.85
C THR A 124 -11.77 -8.84 -7.05
N GLY A 125 -10.61 -8.68 -7.70
CA GLY A 125 -9.90 -7.41 -7.86
C GLY A 125 -9.06 -6.99 -6.64
N GLY A 126 -9.33 -7.55 -5.46
CA GLY A 126 -8.68 -7.15 -4.20
C GLY A 126 -7.29 -7.76 -3.99
N ALA A 127 -6.50 -7.16 -3.10
CA ALA A 127 -5.22 -7.68 -2.66
C ALA A 127 -5.36 -8.43 -1.32
N PRO A 128 -4.61 -9.53 -1.11
CA PRO A 128 -4.69 -10.36 0.10
C PRO A 128 -3.83 -9.79 1.23
N TRP A 129 -4.16 -8.58 1.70
CA TRP A 129 -3.41 -7.81 2.70
C TRP A 129 -3.08 -8.59 3.96
N GLN A 130 -4.03 -9.38 4.45
CA GLN A 130 -3.94 -10.15 5.69
C GLN A 130 -2.94 -11.30 5.64
N PHE A 131 -2.44 -11.66 4.46
CA PHE A 131 -1.51 -12.78 4.29
C PHE A 131 -0.06 -12.36 4.06
N VAL A 132 0.22 -11.07 3.93
CA VAL A 132 1.58 -10.53 3.79
C VAL A 132 2.24 -10.42 5.15
N SER A 133 3.30 -11.22 5.36
CA SER A 133 4.08 -11.20 6.59
C SER A 133 5.03 -9.99 6.62
N PRO A 134 4.87 -9.04 7.55
CA PRO A 134 5.76 -7.89 7.63
C PRO A 134 7.19 -8.24 8.06
N GLN A 135 7.41 -9.39 8.70
CA GLN A 135 8.75 -9.85 9.11
C GLN A 135 9.67 -10.16 7.92
N LEU A 136 9.10 -10.35 6.73
CA LEU A 136 9.86 -10.53 5.48
C LEU A 136 10.26 -9.20 4.82
N LEU A 137 9.71 -8.08 5.29
CA LEU A 137 9.89 -6.77 4.69
C LEU A 137 10.95 -5.94 5.44
N GLN A 138 11.73 -5.19 4.69
CA GLN A 138 12.64 -4.18 5.24
C GLN A 138 12.06 -2.76 5.16
N ARG A 139 11.08 -2.54 4.27
CA ARG A 139 10.47 -1.22 4.06
C ARG A 139 9.10 -1.36 3.41
N ILE A 140 8.21 -0.42 3.74
CA ILE A 140 6.92 -0.25 3.06
C ILE A 140 6.84 1.20 2.58
N GLU A 141 6.52 1.39 1.31
CA GLU A 141 6.20 2.69 0.72
C GLU A 141 4.70 2.77 0.44
N ILE A 142 4.06 3.84 0.91
CA ILE A 142 2.64 4.14 0.68
C ILE A 142 2.57 5.41 -0.15
N VAL A 143 2.20 5.28 -1.42
CA VAL A 143 2.01 6.41 -2.33
C VAL A 143 0.53 6.62 -2.55
N ARG A 144 0.03 7.78 -2.18
CA ARG A 144 -1.39 8.14 -2.22
C ARG A 144 -1.76 8.91 -3.47
N GLY A 145 -3.03 8.76 -3.86
CA GLY A 145 -3.61 9.37 -5.07
C GLY A 145 -3.34 8.55 -6.33
N PRO A 146 -3.97 8.90 -7.46
CA PRO A 146 -3.94 8.11 -8.68
C PRO A 146 -2.54 7.87 -9.22
N ARG A 147 -2.25 6.60 -9.57
CA ARG A 147 -0.98 6.13 -10.15
C ARG A 147 -1.18 5.24 -11.37
N SER A 148 -2.37 5.24 -11.96
CA SER A 148 -2.66 4.39 -13.11
C SER A 148 -1.79 4.71 -14.33
N SER A 149 -1.29 5.93 -14.48
CA SER A 149 -0.34 6.29 -15.53
C SER A 149 1.04 5.60 -15.41
N LEU A 150 1.37 4.98 -14.26
CA LEU A 150 2.61 4.25 -14.03
C LEU A 150 2.38 2.76 -13.82
N TYR A 151 1.30 2.40 -13.13
CA TYR A 151 1.02 1.03 -12.67
C TYR A 151 -0.20 0.40 -13.33
N GLY A 152 -0.89 1.12 -14.25
CA GLY A 152 -2.08 0.63 -14.94
C GLY A 152 -3.32 0.59 -14.07
N ALA A 153 -4.21 -0.33 -14.37
CA ALA A 153 -5.48 -0.50 -13.66
C ALA A 153 -5.31 -0.62 -12.14
N ASP A 154 -6.37 -0.29 -11.41
CA ASP A 154 -6.54 -0.50 -9.95
C ASP A 154 -5.68 0.43 -9.07
N ALA A 155 -4.97 1.41 -9.64
CA ALA A 155 -4.14 2.36 -8.90
C ALA A 155 -4.83 3.73 -8.67
N GLY A 156 -6.14 3.76 -8.50
CA GLY A 156 -6.94 4.97 -8.27
C GLY A 156 -6.71 5.60 -6.91
N GLY A 157 -6.70 4.81 -5.85
CA GLY A 157 -6.41 5.25 -4.49
C GLY A 157 -4.92 5.43 -4.23
N GLY A 158 -4.09 4.60 -4.86
CA GLY A 158 -2.65 4.64 -4.69
C GLY A 158 -1.98 3.27 -4.80
N VAL A 159 -0.72 3.22 -4.35
CA VAL A 159 0.12 2.03 -4.37
C VAL A 159 0.78 1.85 -3.02
N ILE A 160 0.72 0.65 -2.48
CA ILE A 160 1.46 0.23 -1.29
C ILE A 160 2.44 -0.84 -1.72
N GLN A 161 3.73 -0.57 -1.53
CA GLN A 161 4.80 -1.48 -1.93
C GLN A 161 5.61 -1.92 -0.74
N GLY A 162 5.68 -3.24 -0.52
CA GLY A 162 6.62 -3.87 0.39
C GLY A 162 7.93 -4.19 -0.34
N PHE A 163 9.05 -3.87 0.30
CA PHE A 163 10.37 -4.26 -0.17
C PHE A 163 10.91 -5.35 0.75
N THR A 164 11.32 -6.48 0.18
CA THR A 164 11.94 -7.56 0.94
C THR A 164 13.37 -7.22 1.33
N GLN A 165 13.95 -7.99 2.25
CA GLN A 165 15.31 -7.75 2.69
C GLN A 165 16.29 -7.87 1.53
N SER A 166 17.07 -6.82 1.28
CA SER A 166 18.12 -6.81 0.27
C SER A 166 19.44 -7.34 0.83
N ALA A 167 20.32 -7.80 -0.07
CA ALA A 167 21.69 -8.18 0.26
C ALA A 167 22.47 -6.96 0.77
N GLY A 168 22.89 -6.98 2.04
CA GLY A 168 23.86 -6.03 2.60
C GLY A 168 25.27 -6.35 2.15
N GLU A 169 26.22 -5.44 2.38
CA GLU A 169 27.64 -5.67 2.07
C GLU A 169 28.24 -6.79 2.94
N GLU A 170 27.85 -6.86 4.21
CA GLU A 170 28.28 -7.90 5.15
C GLU A 170 27.18 -8.95 5.32
N PRO A 171 27.56 -10.24 5.45
CA PRO A 171 26.62 -11.28 5.82
C PRO A 171 25.98 -10.99 7.17
N ARG A 172 24.66 -11.11 7.25
CA ARG A 172 23.88 -10.94 8.47
C ARG A 172 22.78 -11.98 8.52
N GLY A 173 22.50 -12.45 9.69
CA GLY A 173 21.38 -13.35 9.88
C GLY A 173 20.68 -13.10 11.18
N TRP A 174 19.49 -13.67 11.31
CA TRP A 174 18.69 -13.56 12.52
C TRP A 174 17.82 -14.80 12.70
N VAL A 175 17.52 -15.10 13.96
CA VAL A 175 16.49 -16.06 14.35
C VAL A 175 15.61 -15.41 15.40
N SER A 176 14.32 -15.72 15.42
CA SER A 176 13.39 -15.21 16.40
C SER A 176 12.34 -16.25 16.78
N ALA A 177 11.91 -16.21 18.05
CA ALA A 177 10.81 -17.00 18.56
C ALA A 177 9.94 -16.12 19.44
N GLY A 178 8.61 -16.29 19.34
CA GLY A 178 7.64 -15.53 20.13
C GLY A 178 6.47 -16.38 20.55
N ALA A 179 5.88 -16.02 21.68
CA ALA A 179 4.65 -16.61 22.21
C ALA A 179 3.74 -15.52 22.78
N GLY A 180 2.44 -15.70 22.64
CA GLY A 180 1.44 -14.72 23.05
C GLY A 180 0.14 -15.36 23.54
N ASN A 181 -0.83 -14.53 23.91
CA ASN A 181 -2.17 -15.01 24.18
C ASN A 181 -2.86 -15.58 22.94
N PHE A 182 -4.02 -16.20 23.09
CA PHE A 182 -4.74 -16.93 22.04
C PHE A 182 -3.89 -18.06 21.41
N ASP A 183 -3.05 -18.71 22.23
CA ASP A 183 -2.05 -19.71 21.81
C ASP A 183 -1.19 -19.25 20.61
N THR A 184 -0.89 -17.95 20.58
CA THR A 184 -0.09 -17.36 19.50
C THR A 184 1.35 -17.79 19.59
N GLN A 185 1.91 -18.26 18.49
CA GLN A 185 3.29 -18.67 18.29
C GLN A 185 3.85 -18.02 17.04
N GLN A 186 5.08 -17.52 17.12
CA GLN A 186 5.80 -16.96 15.98
C GLN A 186 7.23 -17.49 15.95
N LEU A 187 7.66 -17.96 14.80
CA LEU A 187 9.04 -18.38 14.55
C LEU A 187 9.53 -17.72 13.27
N GLY A 188 10.73 -17.20 13.30
CA GLY A 188 11.32 -16.55 12.16
C GLY A 188 12.82 -16.77 12.06
N ALA A 189 13.34 -16.79 10.83
CA ALA A 189 14.76 -16.81 10.56
C ALA A 189 15.03 -16.09 9.23
N GLY A 190 16.21 -15.50 9.11
CA GLY A 190 16.65 -14.89 7.87
C GLY A 190 18.15 -14.76 7.80
N VAL A 191 18.66 -14.72 6.58
CA VAL A 191 20.07 -14.46 6.28
C VAL A 191 20.15 -13.65 5.01
N SER A 192 21.03 -12.67 4.99
CA SER A 192 21.33 -11.87 3.80
C SER A 192 22.80 -11.48 3.79
N GLY A 193 23.35 -11.27 2.62
CA GLY A 193 24.72 -10.85 2.47
C GLY A 193 25.16 -10.80 1.03
N ARG A 194 26.43 -10.46 0.84
CA ARG A 194 27.07 -10.38 -0.47
C ARG A 194 28.39 -11.13 -0.45
N GLU A 195 28.66 -11.83 -1.50
CA GLU A 195 29.98 -12.43 -1.78
C GLU A 195 30.44 -11.96 -3.16
N GLY A 196 31.42 -11.07 -3.17
CA GLY A 196 31.84 -10.39 -4.39
C GLY A 196 30.69 -9.63 -5.04
N ARG A 197 30.29 -10.03 -6.25
CA ARG A 197 29.17 -9.44 -6.99
C ARG A 197 27.82 -10.12 -6.75
N ASN A 198 27.83 -11.21 -5.99
CA ASN A 198 26.61 -11.99 -5.76
C ASN A 198 25.97 -11.59 -4.44
N GLY A 199 24.77 -11.08 -4.50
CA GLY A 199 23.94 -10.80 -3.33
C GLY A 199 22.91 -11.92 -3.12
N TYR A 200 22.62 -12.23 -1.86
CA TYR A 200 21.59 -13.19 -1.48
C TYR A 200 20.79 -12.72 -0.28
N SER A 201 19.53 -13.10 -0.23
CA SER A 201 18.66 -12.92 0.94
C SER A 201 17.65 -14.05 0.99
N PHE A 202 17.50 -14.63 2.18
CA PHE A 202 16.52 -15.67 2.49
C PHE A 202 15.87 -15.33 3.82
N ALA A 203 14.55 -15.41 3.91
CA ALA A 203 13.85 -15.29 5.17
C ALA A 203 12.62 -16.19 5.17
N ILE A 204 12.28 -16.68 6.36
CA ILE A 204 11.07 -17.47 6.61
C ILE A 204 10.44 -16.95 7.91
N ASN A 205 9.12 -16.93 7.94
CA ASN A 205 8.33 -16.63 9.13
C ASN A 205 7.15 -17.59 9.21
N ASN A 206 6.91 -18.17 10.38
CA ASN A 206 5.72 -18.95 10.70
C ASN A 206 4.96 -18.25 11.82
N PHE A 207 3.68 -18.05 11.64
CA PHE A 207 2.75 -17.48 12.61
C PHE A 207 1.55 -18.41 12.77
N LYS A 208 1.19 -18.73 14.01
CA LYS A 208 0.03 -19.54 14.35
C LYS A 208 -0.69 -18.91 15.54
N THR A 209 -2.02 -18.96 15.56
CA THR A 209 -2.86 -18.57 16.69
C THR A 209 -4.17 -19.33 16.64
N ASP A 210 -4.77 -19.59 17.78
CA ASP A 210 -6.15 -20.11 17.85
C ASP A 210 -7.18 -18.99 17.57
N GLY A 211 -6.71 -17.72 17.52
CA GLY A 211 -7.51 -16.56 17.14
C GLY A 211 -8.49 -16.12 18.23
N THR A 212 -9.58 -15.48 17.80
CA THR A 212 -10.66 -14.99 18.67
C THR A 212 -11.99 -15.22 17.98
N GLU A 213 -13.08 -15.15 18.76
CA GLU A 213 -14.43 -15.13 18.19
C GLU A 213 -14.58 -14.04 17.12
N VAL A 214 -15.27 -14.36 16.04
CA VAL A 214 -15.57 -13.44 14.94
C VAL A 214 -16.92 -12.77 15.15
N PHE A 215 -17.86 -13.45 15.78
CA PHE A 215 -19.17 -12.94 16.19
C PHE A 215 -19.37 -13.17 17.69
N GLU A 216 -20.20 -12.33 18.32
CA GLU A 216 -20.47 -12.39 19.76
C GLU A 216 -21.03 -13.77 20.17
N GLY A 217 -20.32 -14.43 21.10
CA GLY A 217 -20.68 -15.77 21.58
C GLY A 217 -20.36 -16.90 20.62
N GLY A 218 -19.63 -16.64 19.53
CA GLY A 218 -19.12 -17.64 18.60
C GLY A 218 -17.90 -18.40 19.15
N GLU A 219 -17.38 -19.32 18.37
CA GLU A 219 -16.12 -20.01 18.65
C GLU A 219 -14.94 -19.18 18.16
N ASP A 220 -13.78 -19.36 18.80
CA ASP A 220 -12.51 -18.81 18.32
C ASP A 220 -12.20 -19.36 16.93
N LYS A 221 -11.65 -18.51 16.07
CA LYS A 221 -11.33 -18.82 14.67
C LYS A 221 -9.85 -18.65 14.41
N GLY A 222 -9.19 -19.79 14.27
CA GLY A 222 -7.76 -19.89 14.13
C GLY A 222 -7.19 -19.27 12.85
N TYR A 223 -5.87 -19.09 12.88
CA TYR A 223 -5.07 -18.64 11.75
C TYR A 223 -3.67 -19.21 11.81
N ARG A 224 -3.15 -19.66 10.70
CA ARG A 224 -1.74 -20.01 10.52
C ARG A 224 -1.23 -19.51 9.18
N ASN A 225 0.00 -19.04 9.17
CA ASN A 225 0.67 -18.55 7.96
C ASN A 225 2.15 -18.90 8.02
N THR A 226 2.64 -19.63 7.03
CA THR A 226 4.06 -19.85 6.79
C THR A 226 4.44 -19.06 5.54
N SER A 227 5.31 -18.07 5.72
CA SER A 227 5.75 -17.20 4.64
C SER A 227 7.25 -17.28 4.48
N GLY A 228 7.72 -17.29 3.23
CA GLY A 228 9.13 -17.28 2.92
C GLY A 228 9.44 -16.40 1.71
N VAL A 229 10.65 -15.86 1.70
CA VAL A 229 11.20 -15.09 0.59
C VAL A 229 12.65 -15.51 0.33
N ALA A 230 13.00 -15.60 -0.94
CA ALA A 230 14.36 -15.82 -1.42
C ALA A 230 14.65 -14.82 -2.53
N SER A 231 15.78 -14.13 -2.45
CA SER A 231 16.26 -13.28 -3.53
C SER A 231 17.75 -13.53 -3.78
N LEU A 232 18.12 -13.54 -5.06
CA LEU A 232 19.49 -13.61 -5.52
C LEU A 232 19.73 -12.47 -6.50
N SER A 233 20.91 -11.91 -6.46
CA SER A 233 21.29 -10.84 -7.40
C SER A 233 22.76 -10.95 -7.80
N HIS A 234 23.07 -10.47 -9.00
CA HIS A 234 24.41 -10.41 -9.54
C HIS A 234 24.66 -9.03 -10.13
N GLU A 235 25.73 -8.37 -9.70
CA GLU A 235 26.18 -7.10 -10.28
C GLU A 235 26.98 -7.35 -11.55
N LEU A 236 26.56 -6.71 -12.63
CA LEU A 236 27.19 -6.80 -13.94
C LEU A 236 28.41 -5.86 -14.03
N ASP A 237 29.33 -6.15 -14.95
CA ASP A 237 30.56 -5.34 -15.14
C ASP A 237 30.31 -3.86 -15.48
N ASN A 238 29.17 -3.59 -16.11
CA ASN A 238 28.75 -2.23 -16.50
C ASN A 238 27.96 -1.48 -15.43
N GLY A 239 27.91 -1.97 -14.18
CA GLY A 239 27.13 -1.39 -13.09
C GLY A 239 25.64 -1.73 -13.14
N GLY A 240 25.22 -2.59 -14.07
CA GLY A 240 23.87 -3.16 -14.10
C GLY A 240 23.69 -4.25 -13.05
N LYS A 241 22.47 -4.80 -12.95
CA LYS A 241 22.12 -5.84 -11.96
C LYS A 241 21.13 -6.84 -12.55
N ALA A 242 21.42 -8.11 -12.40
CA ALA A 242 20.44 -9.17 -12.61
C ALA A 242 19.93 -9.67 -11.25
N SER A 243 18.63 -9.93 -11.12
CA SER A 243 18.05 -10.40 -9.88
C SER A 243 16.89 -11.36 -10.13
N VAL A 244 16.69 -12.27 -9.18
CA VAL A 244 15.53 -13.17 -9.10
C VAL A 244 14.95 -13.09 -7.70
N LEU A 245 13.62 -13.17 -7.61
CA LEU A 245 12.85 -13.17 -6.38
C LEU A 245 11.85 -14.32 -6.42
N ALA A 246 11.73 -15.03 -5.30
CA ALA A 246 10.64 -15.96 -5.03
C ALA A 246 10.07 -15.68 -3.65
N MET A 247 8.76 -15.48 -3.55
CA MET A 247 8.02 -15.33 -2.31
C MET A 247 6.84 -16.30 -2.31
N ARG A 248 6.56 -16.90 -1.15
CA ARG A 248 5.37 -17.71 -0.91
C ARG A 248 4.86 -17.45 0.50
N ALA A 249 3.54 -17.29 0.63
CA ALA A 249 2.82 -17.34 1.89
C ALA A 249 1.70 -18.36 1.75
N GLU A 250 1.62 -19.31 2.66
CA GLU A 250 0.58 -20.36 2.65
C GLU A 250 0.12 -20.66 4.05
N GLY A 251 -1.12 -21.05 4.19
CA GLY A 251 -1.69 -21.34 5.49
C GLY A 251 -3.19 -21.58 5.44
N ASN A 252 -3.79 -21.42 6.61
CA ASN A 252 -5.22 -21.64 6.80
C ASN A 252 -5.81 -20.49 7.63
N THR A 253 -7.02 -20.07 7.31
CA THR A 253 -7.83 -19.16 8.11
C THR A 253 -9.21 -19.73 8.29
N GLU A 254 -9.62 -19.88 9.55
CA GLU A 254 -10.98 -20.28 9.92
C GLU A 254 -11.89 -19.05 9.96
N PHE A 255 -13.14 -19.24 9.62
CA PHE A 255 -14.19 -18.22 9.71
C PHE A 255 -15.53 -18.88 10.10
N GLU A 256 -16.55 -18.09 10.36
CA GLU A 256 -17.84 -18.67 10.73
C GLU A 256 -18.45 -19.52 9.61
N GLY A 257 -18.63 -20.81 9.89
CA GLY A 257 -19.18 -21.80 8.96
C GLY A 257 -18.19 -22.39 7.96
N GLY A 258 -16.85 -22.20 8.15
CA GLY A 258 -15.87 -22.82 7.28
C GLY A 258 -14.42 -22.41 7.54
N GLU A 259 -13.58 -22.80 6.62
CA GLU A 259 -12.15 -22.47 6.60
C GLU A 259 -11.65 -22.29 5.17
N THR A 260 -10.55 -21.58 5.01
CA THR A 260 -9.87 -21.38 3.73
C THR A 260 -8.39 -21.73 3.88
N ASP A 261 -7.92 -22.70 3.09
CA ASP A 261 -6.52 -22.86 2.81
C ASP A 261 -6.12 -21.87 1.71
N PHE A 262 -5.10 -21.06 1.98
CA PHE A 262 -4.64 -20.04 1.03
C PHE A 262 -3.18 -20.26 0.62
N ALA A 263 -2.84 -19.83 -0.60
CA ALA A 263 -1.46 -19.75 -1.08
C ALA A 263 -1.28 -18.52 -1.96
N ILE A 264 -0.41 -17.61 -1.51
CA ILE A 264 0.02 -16.43 -2.25
C ILE A 264 1.45 -16.64 -2.71
N GLN A 265 1.73 -16.38 -3.99
CA GLN A 265 3.07 -16.52 -4.56
C GLN A 265 3.44 -15.31 -5.40
N ALA A 266 4.71 -14.95 -5.38
CA ALA A 266 5.31 -13.99 -6.31
C ALA A 266 6.67 -14.51 -6.77
N LEU A 267 6.85 -14.60 -8.08
CA LEU A 267 8.11 -14.96 -8.73
C LEU A 267 8.49 -13.82 -9.66
N GLY A 268 9.76 -13.42 -9.67
CA GLY A 268 10.26 -12.39 -10.56
C GLY A 268 11.69 -12.62 -10.99
N ALA A 269 11.98 -12.24 -12.22
CA ALA A 269 13.34 -12.12 -12.74
C ALA A 269 13.46 -10.72 -13.37
N LYS A 270 14.49 -9.98 -12.97
CA LYS A 270 14.74 -8.62 -13.44
C LYS A 270 16.19 -8.46 -13.85
N ILE A 271 16.41 -7.76 -14.95
CA ILE A 271 17.73 -7.31 -15.37
C ILE A 271 17.70 -5.80 -15.59
N ASP A 272 18.55 -5.09 -14.87
CA ASP A 272 18.82 -3.67 -15.03
C ASP A 272 20.16 -3.52 -15.75
N LEU A 273 20.15 -2.88 -16.91
CA LEU A 273 21.31 -2.67 -17.77
C LEU A 273 21.67 -1.19 -17.79
N VAL A 274 22.92 -0.87 -17.53
CA VAL A 274 23.50 0.46 -17.73
C VAL A 274 24.16 0.45 -19.11
N ALA A 275 23.46 0.94 -20.12
CA ALA A 275 23.98 0.98 -21.49
C ALA A 275 24.96 2.14 -21.69
N SER A 276 24.79 3.25 -20.98
CA SER A 276 25.68 4.41 -20.92
C SER A 276 25.32 5.29 -19.71
N ASP A 277 26.05 6.35 -19.49
CA ASP A 277 25.79 7.32 -18.40
C ASP A 277 24.40 7.99 -18.52
N TYR A 278 23.83 8.00 -19.70
CA TYR A 278 22.52 8.61 -19.98
C TYR A 278 21.41 7.62 -20.32
N LEU A 279 21.69 6.31 -20.45
CA LEU A 279 20.69 5.30 -20.84
C LEU A 279 20.76 4.07 -19.94
N ARG A 280 19.66 3.81 -19.25
CA ARG A 280 19.43 2.58 -18.49
C ARG A 280 18.22 1.86 -19.09
N SER A 281 18.26 0.53 -19.10
CA SER A 281 17.18 -0.32 -19.57
C SER A 281 16.88 -1.40 -18.54
N SER A 282 15.63 -1.62 -18.23
CA SER A 282 15.18 -2.64 -17.29
C SER A 282 14.18 -3.57 -17.95
N ILE A 283 14.37 -4.86 -17.79
CA ILE A 283 13.42 -5.90 -18.24
C ILE A 283 13.06 -6.74 -17.03
N GLN A 284 11.76 -6.90 -16.79
CA GLN A 284 11.21 -7.72 -15.70
C GLN A 284 10.19 -8.70 -16.26
N PHE A 285 10.31 -9.96 -15.82
CA PHE A 285 9.29 -10.98 -15.97
C PHE A 285 8.81 -11.37 -14.59
N SER A 286 7.50 -11.47 -14.41
CA SER A 286 6.93 -11.86 -13.13
C SER A 286 5.71 -12.75 -13.28
N GLU A 287 5.48 -13.60 -12.27
CA GLU A 287 4.27 -14.37 -12.08
C GLU A 287 3.82 -14.19 -10.63
N SER A 288 2.56 -13.87 -10.42
CA SER A 288 1.92 -13.94 -9.10
C SER A 288 0.74 -14.89 -9.12
N ARG A 289 0.45 -15.49 -7.96
CA ARG A 289 -0.72 -16.37 -7.75
C ARG A 289 -1.40 -15.99 -6.45
N ASP A 290 -2.73 -16.06 -6.49
CA ASP A 290 -3.61 -15.98 -5.34
C ASP A 290 -4.58 -17.17 -5.42
N GLN A 291 -4.41 -18.12 -4.50
CA GLN A 291 -5.22 -19.33 -4.41
C GLN A 291 -5.94 -19.36 -3.08
N ALA A 292 -7.22 -19.69 -3.12
CA ALA A 292 -8.09 -19.87 -1.96
C ALA A 292 -8.94 -21.12 -2.15
N ASP A 293 -8.68 -22.14 -1.35
CA ASP A 293 -9.45 -23.38 -1.28
C ASP A 293 -10.32 -23.35 -0.01
N THR A 294 -11.60 -23.10 -0.19
CA THR A 294 -12.54 -22.85 0.91
C THR A 294 -13.46 -24.05 1.10
N VAL A 295 -13.60 -24.49 2.34
CA VAL A 295 -14.55 -25.53 2.75
C VAL A 295 -15.65 -24.88 3.60
N ARG A 296 -16.90 -25.05 3.19
CA ARG A 296 -18.11 -24.59 3.89
C ARG A 296 -19.16 -25.70 3.96
N SER A 297 -20.13 -25.53 4.81
CA SER A 297 -21.29 -26.45 4.87
C SER A 297 -22.06 -26.54 3.54
N SER A 298 -22.01 -25.51 2.71
CA SER A 298 -22.60 -25.49 1.36
C SER A 298 -21.76 -26.24 0.31
N GLY A 299 -20.57 -26.71 0.65
CA GLY A 299 -19.63 -27.39 -0.23
C GLY A 299 -18.31 -26.63 -0.40
N PRO A 300 -17.31 -27.31 -1.00
CA PRO A 300 -16.02 -26.70 -1.26
C PRO A 300 -16.08 -25.72 -2.44
N SER A 301 -15.24 -24.67 -2.37
CA SER A 301 -15.02 -23.74 -3.49
C SER A 301 -13.55 -23.39 -3.60
N THR A 302 -13.03 -23.38 -4.84
CA THR A 302 -11.66 -22.98 -5.17
C THR A 302 -11.71 -21.75 -6.06
N PHE A 303 -10.92 -20.74 -5.68
CA PHE A 303 -10.60 -19.60 -6.54
C PHE A 303 -9.09 -19.51 -6.67
N ASN A 304 -8.60 -19.55 -7.89
CA ASN A 304 -7.18 -19.49 -8.20
C ASN A 304 -6.96 -18.47 -9.30
N THR A 305 -6.18 -17.45 -9.00
CA THR A 305 -5.72 -16.44 -9.95
C THR A 305 -4.25 -16.65 -10.24
N ARG A 306 -3.87 -16.49 -11.50
CA ARG A 306 -2.50 -16.46 -11.96
C ARG A 306 -2.32 -15.23 -12.86
N THR A 307 -1.44 -14.31 -12.47
CA THR A 307 -1.07 -13.15 -13.28
C THR A 307 0.38 -13.26 -13.71
N ARG A 308 0.63 -13.15 -15.01
CA ARG A 308 1.97 -13.07 -15.61
C ARG A 308 2.17 -11.71 -16.22
N SER A 309 3.36 -11.13 -16.03
CA SER A 309 3.69 -9.84 -16.62
C SER A 309 5.11 -9.86 -17.21
N ALA A 310 5.24 -9.20 -18.34
CA ALA A 310 6.52 -8.85 -18.96
C ALA A 310 6.55 -7.33 -19.12
N ARG A 311 7.55 -6.68 -18.52
CA ARG A 311 7.70 -5.23 -18.52
C ARG A 311 9.09 -4.83 -18.97
N TRP A 312 9.17 -3.88 -19.89
CA TRP A 312 10.41 -3.29 -20.38
C TRP A 312 10.36 -1.77 -20.23
N GLU A 313 11.37 -1.22 -19.57
CA GLU A 313 11.49 0.20 -19.31
C GLU A 313 12.85 0.71 -19.79
N ASN A 314 12.87 1.93 -20.32
CA ASN A 314 14.10 2.65 -20.67
C ASN A 314 14.07 4.00 -19.99
N THR A 315 15.13 4.30 -19.24
CA THR A 315 15.34 5.59 -18.59
C THR A 315 16.45 6.34 -19.33
N VAL A 316 16.12 7.52 -19.83
CA VAL A 316 17.06 8.44 -20.48
C VAL A 316 17.28 9.65 -19.57
N VAL A 317 18.53 9.89 -19.18
CA VAL A 317 18.93 11.05 -18.39
C VAL A 317 19.55 12.09 -19.33
N ALA A 318 18.96 13.28 -19.41
CA ALA A 318 19.42 14.39 -20.24
C ALA A 318 19.74 15.61 -19.34
N GLY A 319 20.95 15.67 -18.86
CA GLY A 319 21.39 16.65 -17.86
C GLY A 319 20.65 16.40 -16.52
N VAL A 320 19.80 17.35 -16.11
CA VAL A 320 18.99 17.24 -14.88
C VAL A 320 17.58 16.71 -15.14
N HIS A 321 17.27 16.37 -16.38
CA HIS A 321 15.95 15.87 -16.80
C HIS A 321 15.99 14.36 -16.98
N GLU A 322 14.87 13.70 -16.70
CA GLU A 322 14.75 12.25 -16.82
C GLU A 322 13.49 11.88 -17.61
N PHE A 323 13.64 10.94 -18.50
CA PHE A 323 12.56 10.42 -19.35
C PHE A 323 12.50 8.90 -19.20
N VAL A 324 11.33 8.37 -18.91
CA VAL A 324 11.07 6.93 -18.86
C VAL A 324 10.07 6.59 -19.96
N LEU A 325 10.35 5.53 -20.71
CA LEU A 325 9.44 4.93 -21.68
C LEU A 325 9.38 3.44 -21.42
N GLY A 326 8.18 2.87 -21.45
CA GLY A 326 8.00 1.45 -21.18
C GLY A 326 6.87 0.80 -21.95
N LEU A 327 6.99 -0.52 -22.03
CA LEU A 327 5.99 -1.44 -22.56
C LEU A 327 5.70 -2.50 -21.50
N GLU A 328 4.46 -2.93 -21.42
CA GLU A 328 4.03 -3.97 -20.49
C GLU A 328 2.98 -4.86 -21.15
N HIS A 329 3.16 -6.17 -21.00
CA HIS A 329 2.17 -7.17 -21.34
C HIS A 329 1.80 -7.94 -20.07
N THR A 330 0.50 -8.09 -19.80
CA THR A 330 0.00 -8.81 -18.62
C THR A 330 -1.09 -9.80 -19.06
N THR A 331 -1.05 -11.02 -18.53
CA THR A 331 -2.10 -12.02 -18.71
C THR A 331 -2.61 -12.45 -17.34
N ASP A 332 -3.92 -12.33 -17.14
CA ASP A 332 -4.65 -12.89 -16.00
C ASP A 332 -5.33 -14.19 -16.42
N GLU A 333 -5.16 -15.23 -15.62
CA GLU A 333 -5.86 -16.52 -15.76
C GLU A 333 -6.59 -16.81 -14.44
N VAL A 334 -7.84 -17.24 -14.51
CA VAL A 334 -8.63 -17.68 -13.35
C VAL A 334 -9.05 -19.14 -13.53
N SER A 335 -9.08 -19.89 -12.44
CA SER A 335 -9.54 -21.28 -12.42
C SER A 335 -10.11 -21.63 -11.05
N GLY A 336 -10.93 -22.66 -10.98
CA GLY A 336 -11.52 -23.10 -9.72
C GLY A 336 -12.81 -23.87 -9.93
N THR A 337 -13.67 -23.83 -8.92
CA THR A 337 -14.99 -24.49 -8.95
C THR A 337 -16.05 -23.67 -9.68
N THR A 338 -15.79 -22.37 -9.90
CA THR A 338 -16.69 -21.49 -10.67
C THR A 338 -16.40 -21.67 -12.16
N ASP A 339 -17.46 -21.94 -12.93
CA ASP A 339 -17.38 -22.06 -14.39
C ASP A 339 -17.59 -20.66 -15.00
N TYR A 340 -16.47 -19.93 -15.19
CA TYR A 340 -16.48 -18.63 -15.83
C TYR A 340 -16.63 -18.78 -17.34
N GLU A 341 -17.42 -17.92 -17.96
CA GLU A 341 -17.55 -17.88 -19.43
C GLU A 341 -16.21 -17.58 -20.09
N GLU A 342 -15.45 -16.64 -19.53
CA GLU A 342 -14.07 -16.32 -19.91
C GLU A 342 -13.16 -16.53 -18.68
N SER A 343 -12.07 -17.28 -18.87
CA SER A 343 -11.14 -17.64 -17.78
C SER A 343 -9.75 -17.02 -17.93
N SER A 344 -9.53 -16.24 -18.99
CA SER A 344 -8.26 -15.56 -19.27
C SER A 344 -8.52 -14.22 -19.94
N ARG A 345 -7.65 -13.26 -19.70
CA ARG A 345 -7.61 -11.99 -20.45
C ARG A 345 -6.19 -11.45 -20.49
N SER A 346 -5.85 -10.75 -21.56
CA SER A 346 -4.58 -10.04 -21.71
C SER A 346 -4.77 -8.52 -21.71
N ASN A 347 -3.69 -7.83 -21.36
CA ASN A 347 -3.60 -6.37 -21.39
C ASN A 347 -2.23 -5.97 -21.94
N ASP A 348 -2.22 -5.18 -23.01
CA ASP A 348 -1.03 -4.57 -23.56
C ASP A 348 -1.00 -3.09 -23.21
N ALA A 349 0.16 -2.62 -22.72
CA ALA A 349 0.30 -1.24 -22.31
C ALA A 349 1.58 -0.57 -22.81
N MET A 350 1.45 0.70 -23.15
CA MET A 350 2.57 1.60 -23.40
C MET A 350 2.45 2.79 -22.45
N PHE A 351 3.57 3.15 -21.81
CA PHE A 351 3.61 4.26 -20.85
C PHE A 351 4.88 5.08 -20.97
N GLY A 352 4.79 6.31 -20.49
CA GLY A 352 5.94 7.20 -20.42
C GLY A 352 5.81 8.20 -19.27
N GLN A 353 6.96 8.63 -18.78
CA GLN A 353 7.11 9.68 -17.78
C GLN A 353 8.21 10.64 -18.20
N ALA A 354 8.02 11.93 -17.99
CA ALA A 354 9.02 12.96 -18.19
C ALA A 354 9.13 13.82 -16.92
N ALA A 355 10.30 13.83 -16.32
CA ALA A 355 10.64 14.63 -15.17
C ALA A 355 11.58 15.76 -15.58
N PHE A 356 11.13 17.01 -15.44
CA PHE A 356 11.90 18.19 -15.74
C PHE A 356 12.25 18.89 -14.42
N ASN A 357 13.53 19.25 -14.28
CA ASN A 357 14.01 20.08 -13.17
C ASN A 357 14.49 21.42 -13.73
N PHE A 358 13.97 22.51 -13.22
CA PHE A 358 14.33 23.88 -13.56
C PHE A 358 14.72 24.65 -12.29
N GLY A 359 15.66 24.12 -11.53
CA GLY A 359 16.11 24.68 -10.27
C GLY A 359 15.04 24.52 -9.17
N PRO A 360 14.36 25.60 -8.72
CA PRO A 360 13.34 25.47 -7.68
C PRO A 360 12.04 24.81 -8.17
N THR A 361 11.87 24.63 -9.48
CA THR A 361 10.64 24.13 -10.09
C THR A 361 10.86 22.76 -10.71
N ASP A 362 10.03 21.78 -10.33
CA ASP A 362 9.94 20.48 -10.95
C ASP A 362 8.61 20.30 -11.64
N ILE A 363 8.66 19.62 -12.79
CA ILE A 363 7.47 19.23 -13.56
C ILE A 363 7.56 17.74 -13.83
N LEU A 364 6.50 17.02 -13.52
CA LEU A 364 6.37 15.59 -13.83
C LEU A 364 5.16 15.38 -14.71
N LEU A 365 5.38 14.81 -15.88
CA LEU A 365 4.33 14.41 -16.82
C LEU A 365 4.32 12.88 -16.92
N SER A 366 3.15 12.28 -16.97
CA SER A 366 2.99 10.84 -17.22
C SER A 366 1.81 10.58 -18.12
N LEU A 367 1.93 9.55 -18.95
CA LEU A 367 0.87 9.09 -19.85
C LEU A 367 1.00 7.57 -19.99
N ARG A 368 -0.14 6.88 -19.99
CA ARG A 368 -0.24 5.45 -20.24
C ARG A 368 -1.48 5.15 -21.03
N ARG A 369 -1.37 4.18 -21.95
CA ARG A 369 -2.48 3.57 -22.65
C ARG A 369 -2.42 2.07 -22.41
N ASP A 370 -3.51 1.54 -21.91
CA ASP A 370 -3.79 0.12 -21.76
C ASP A 370 -4.80 -0.31 -22.84
N ASP A 371 -4.62 -1.50 -23.42
CA ASP A 371 -5.54 -2.13 -24.35
C ASP A 371 -5.82 -3.54 -23.84
N ASN A 372 -7.02 -3.76 -23.34
CA ASN A 372 -7.43 -4.98 -22.66
C ASN A 372 -8.51 -5.72 -23.45
N GLU A 373 -8.38 -7.04 -23.55
CA GLU A 373 -9.30 -7.90 -24.30
C GLU A 373 -10.73 -7.84 -23.76
N ALA A 374 -10.94 -7.63 -22.46
CA ALA A 374 -12.25 -7.70 -21.82
C ALA A 374 -13.03 -6.38 -21.86
N TYR A 375 -12.37 -5.24 -21.62
CA TYR A 375 -13.05 -3.94 -21.45
C TYR A 375 -12.54 -2.84 -22.41
N GLY A 376 -11.63 -3.20 -23.33
CA GLY A 376 -11.13 -2.28 -24.35
C GLY A 376 -10.01 -1.37 -23.85
N ALA A 377 -9.85 -0.21 -24.47
CA ALA A 377 -8.71 0.65 -24.29
C ALA A 377 -8.98 1.80 -23.32
N GLU A 378 -8.09 1.95 -22.32
CA GLU A 378 -8.10 3.03 -21.35
C GLU A 378 -6.83 3.88 -21.46
N THR A 379 -6.96 5.20 -21.29
CA THR A 379 -5.82 6.13 -21.32
C THR A 379 -5.80 6.95 -20.04
N THR A 380 -4.70 6.89 -19.31
CA THR A 380 -4.50 7.65 -18.07
C THR A 380 -3.28 8.53 -18.15
N GLY A 381 -3.32 9.66 -17.44
CA GLY A 381 -2.23 10.62 -17.45
C GLY A 381 -2.13 11.39 -16.15
N GLY A 382 -1.03 12.11 -16.00
CA GLY A 382 -0.79 12.96 -14.86
C GLY A 382 0.15 14.11 -15.17
N LEU A 383 -0.11 15.21 -14.48
CA LEU A 383 0.77 16.39 -14.41
C LEU A 383 0.97 16.71 -12.94
N ALA A 384 2.22 16.80 -12.50
CA ALA A 384 2.54 17.34 -11.19
C ALA A 384 3.58 18.47 -11.31
N LEU A 385 3.41 19.48 -10.47
CA LEU A 385 4.27 20.64 -10.36
C LEU A 385 4.77 20.74 -8.93
N GLY A 386 6.07 20.97 -8.76
CA GLY A 386 6.69 21.25 -7.48
C GLY A 386 7.44 22.58 -7.51
N TYR A 387 7.40 23.30 -6.41
CA TYR A 387 8.14 24.54 -6.25
C TYR A 387 8.81 24.58 -4.86
N ALA A 388 10.14 24.57 -4.85
CA ALA A 388 10.90 24.78 -3.63
C ALA A 388 10.84 26.28 -3.27
N ILE A 389 10.06 26.61 -2.23
CA ILE A 389 9.92 27.99 -1.73
C ILE A 389 11.25 28.46 -1.12
N ASP A 390 11.86 27.55 -0.36
CA ASP A 390 13.18 27.69 0.23
C ASP A 390 13.81 26.27 0.43
N ARG A 391 14.91 26.18 1.19
CA ARG A 391 15.64 24.92 1.42
C ARG A 391 14.79 23.86 2.19
N ASN A 392 13.80 24.29 2.94
CA ASN A 392 13.01 23.44 3.82
C ASN A 392 11.58 23.26 3.33
N HIS A 393 11.02 24.18 2.56
CA HIS A 393 9.60 24.18 2.22
C HIS A 393 9.38 23.96 0.72
N ARG A 394 8.45 23.07 0.41
CA ARG A 394 8.04 22.73 -0.94
C ARG A 394 6.53 22.77 -1.10
N LEU A 395 6.07 23.48 -2.11
CA LEU A 395 4.69 23.45 -2.60
C LEU A 395 4.60 22.43 -3.74
N ARG A 396 3.51 21.66 -3.79
CA ARG A 396 3.21 20.77 -4.91
C ARG A 396 1.75 20.87 -5.31
N THR A 397 1.46 20.63 -6.56
CA THR A 397 0.11 20.44 -7.08
C THR A 397 0.11 19.37 -8.15
N SER A 398 -0.96 18.61 -8.24
CA SER A 398 -1.10 17.59 -9.29
C SER A 398 -2.52 17.47 -9.79
N TYR A 399 -2.64 17.06 -11.05
CA TYR A 399 -3.84 16.52 -11.67
C TYR A 399 -3.50 15.15 -12.22
N SER A 400 -4.35 14.17 -12.00
CA SER A 400 -4.13 12.81 -12.48
C SER A 400 -5.44 12.08 -12.72
N THR A 401 -5.43 11.18 -13.69
CA THR A 401 -6.52 10.27 -13.99
C THR A 401 -6.16 8.84 -13.64
N ALA A 402 -7.15 8.04 -13.32
CA ALA A 402 -7.00 6.62 -13.04
C ALA A 402 -8.20 5.84 -13.54
N PHE A 403 -8.04 4.51 -13.62
CA PHE A 403 -9.14 3.60 -13.84
C PHE A 403 -8.97 2.34 -12.99
N LYS A 404 -10.10 1.68 -12.70
CA LYS A 404 -10.15 0.35 -12.10
C LYS A 404 -10.77 -0.61 -13.09
N ALA A 405 -10.09 -1.72 -13.35
CA ALA A 405 -10.60 -2.77 -14.21
C ALA A 405 -11.73 -3.54 -13.52
N PRO A 406 -12.82 -3.92 -14.21
CA PRO A 406 -13.76 -4.89 -13.69
C PRO A 406 -13.04 -6.22 -13.42
N SER A 407 -13.37 -6.88 -12.32
CA SER A 407 -12.83 -8.20 -11.99
C SER A 407 -13.49 -9.31 -12.81
N PHE A 408 -12.96 -10.54 -12.75
CA PHE A 408 -13.65 -11.67 -13.40
C PHE A 408 -15.02 -11.94 -12.77
N ASN A 409 -15.19 -11.70 -11.46
CA ASN A 409 -16.49 -11.82 -10.82
C ASN A 409 -17.46 -10.75 -11.32
N ASP A 410 -17.00 -9.52 -11.52
CA ASP A 410 -17.84 -8.43 -12.02
C ASP A 410 -18.34 -8.72 -13.43
N LEU A 411 -17.51 -9.35 -14.29
CA LEU A 411 -17.84 -9.60 -15.70
C LEU A 411 -18.51 -10.97 -15.92
N TYR A 412 -17.98 -12.04 -15.30
CA TYR A 412 -18.24 -13.41 -15.78
C TYR A 412 -18.69 -14.39 -14.68
N PHE A 413 -18.91 -13.92 -13.43
CA PHE A 413 -19.40 -14.83 -12.40
C PHE A 413 -20.85 -15.28 -12.72
N PRO A 414 -21.14 -16.59 -12.75
CA PRO A 414 -22.45 -17.10 -13.15
C PRO A 414 -23.61 -16.48 -12.38
N ASN A 415 -24.63 -15.98 -13.08
CA ASN A 415 -25.84 -15.33 -12.56
C ASN A 415 -25.58 -14.04 -11.72
N PHE A 416 -24.39 -13.49 -11.76
CA PHE A 416 -24.00 -12.30 -11.00
C PHE A 416 -23.30 -11.27 -11.88
N GLY A 417 -22.34 -11.70 -12.73
CA GLY A 417 -21.52 -10.82 -13.54
C GLY A 417 -22.29 -10.12 -14.66
N ASP A 418 -21.78 -8.96 -15.05
CA ASP A 418 -22.26 -8.18 -16.21
C ASP A 418 -21.07 -8.00 -17.18
N PRO A 419 -21.05 -8.74 -18.33
CA PRO A 419 -19.96 -8.63 -19.31
C PRO A 419 -19.81 -7.23 -19.94
N ASP A 420 -20.85 -6.40 -19.87
CA ASP A 420 -20.86 -5.02 -20.40
C ASP A 420 -20.44 -3.99 -19.33
N GLN A 421 -20.04 -4.42 -18.12
CA GLN A 421 -19.61 -3.52 -17.06
C GLN A 421 -18.38 -2.72 -17.47
N LYS A 422 -18.48 -1.40 -17.38
CA LYS A 422 -17.41 -0.48 -17.73
C LYS A 422 -16.39 -0.34 -16.60
N PRO A 423 -15.13 -0.03 -16.93
CA PRO A 423 -14.15 0.36 -15.93
C PRO A 423 -14.63 1.57 -15.11
N GLU A 424 -14.28 1.57 -13.81
CA GLU A 424 -14.35 2.76 -12.98
C GLU A 424 -13.30 3.76 -13.47
N GLN A 425 -13.67 5.02 -13.62
CA GLN A 425 -12.76 6.09 -14.03
C GLN A 425 -12.71 7.17 -12.95
N ALA A 426 -11.55 7.76 -12.75
CA ALA A 426 -11.36 8.79 -11.73
C ALA A 426 -10.46 9.92 -12.22
N GLU A 427 -10.81 11.14 -11.81
CA GLU A 427 -10.01 12.35 -11.95
C GLU A 427 -9.71 12.91 -10.57
N SER A 428 -8.46 13.30 -10.33
CA SER A 428 -8.04 13.83 -9.03
C SER A 428 -7.20 15.08 -9.18
N VAL A 429 -7.46 16.02 -8.28
CA VAL A 429 -6.63 17.23 -8.08
C VAL A 429 -6.11 17.24 -6.65
N GLU A 430 -4.83 17.53 -6.48
CA GLU A 430 -4.18 17.68 -5.19
C GLU A 430 -3.38 18.98 -5.13
N VAL A 431 -3.40 19.61 -3.96
CA VAL A 431 -2.46 20.66 -3.56
C VAL A 431 -1.85 20.25 -2.22
N GLY A 432 -0.53 20.24 -2.14
CA GLY A 432 0.19 19.85 -0.94
C GLY A 432 1.34 20.80 -0.64
N MET A 433 1.70 20.86 0.62
CA MET A 433 2.87 21.58 1.11
C MET A 433 3.60 20.75 2.13
N SER A 434 4.92 20.74 2.07
CA SER A 434 5.76 20.04 3.04
C SER A 434 6.85 20.94 3.59
N GLY A 435 7.26 20.66 4.82
CA GLY A 435 8.42 21.26 5.44
C GLY A 435 9.34 20.17 5.99
N ARG A 436 10.66 20.27 5.72
CA ARG A 436 11.66 19.32 6.19
C ARG A 436 12.84 20.03 6.83
N TYR A 437 13.19 19.56 8.02
CA TYR A 437 14.26 20.08 8.85
C TYR A 437 15.14 18.91 9.30
N GLN A 438 16.22 19.14 9.96
CA GLN A 438 17.13 18.08 10.39
C GLN A 438 16.48 17.02 11.30
N THR A 439 15.57 17.46 12.17
CA THR A 439 14.95 16.59 13.19
C THR A 439 13.43 16.54 13.07
N TRP A 440 12.84 17.23 12.14
CA TRP A 440 11.39 17.35 12.02
C TRP A 440 10.96 17.48 10.57
N PHE A 441 9.84 16.85 10.24
CA PHE A 441 9.13 17.10 9.00
C PHE A 441 7.63 17.21 9.22
N TRP A 442 6.96 17.87 8.30
CA TRP A 442 5.52 17.87 8.18
C TRP A 442 5.11 17.88 6.69
N ASP A 443 3.95 17.32 6.43
CA ASP A 443 3.35 17.25 5.10
C ASP A 443 1.83 17.43 5.22
N VAL A 444 1.28 18.34 4.44
CA VAL A 444 -0.17 18.60 4.35
C VAL A 444 -0.59 18.47 2.91
N ALA A 445 -1.67 17.75 2.66
CA ALA A 445 -2.29 17.63 1.34
C ALA A 445 -3.80 17.85 1.43
N VAL A 446 -4.35 18.57 0.45
CA VAL A 446 -5.79 18.71 0.22
C VAL A 446 -6.09 18.17 -1.16
N TYR A 447 -7.10 17.33 -1.28
CA TYR A 447 -7.44 16.69 -2.54
C TYR A 447 -8.93 16.59 -2.78
N GLN A 448 -9.31 16.50 -4.05
CA GLN A 448 -10.62 16.09 -4.51
C GLN A 448 -10.44 15.06 -5.62
N SER A 449 -11.24 13.99 -5.55
CA SER A 449 -11.38 12.99 -6.62
C SER A 449 -12.84 12.86 -6.99
N ASP A 450 -13.13 12.95 -8.27
CA ASP A 450 -14.44 12.63 -8.85
C ASP A 450 -14.29 11.26 -9.56
N VAL A 451 -15.19 10.34 -9.24
CA VAL A 451 -15.13 8.94 -9.70
C VAL A 451 -16.43 8.61 -10.42
N GLU A 452 -16.30 8.08 -11.63
CA GLU A 452 -17.42 7.58 -12.42
C GLU A 452 -17.46 6.05 -12.40
N ASN A 453 -18.64 5.47 -12.44
CA ASN A 453 -18.90 4.03 -12.42
C ASN A 453 -18.26 3.32 -11.20
N LEU A 454 -18.27 3.97 -10.02
CA LEU A 454 -17.70 3.38 -8.82
C LEU A 454 -18.32 2.00 -8.56
N SER A 455 -17.50 0.96 -8.62
CA SER A 455 -17.95 -0.41 -8.40
C SER A 455 -18.38 -0.60 -6.94
N LEU A 456 -19.63 -0.96 -6.76
CA LEU A 456 -20.22 -1.32 -5.46
C LEU A 456 -21.01 -2.60 -5.64
N THR A 457 -20.50 -3.67 -5.07
CA THR A 457 -21.20 -4.95 -5.04
C THR A 457 -22.14 -4.99 -3.84
N ASP A 458 -23.44 -5.11 -4.06
CA ASP A 458 -24.43 -5.33 -2.99
C ASP A 458 -24.47 -6.79 -2.54
N GLY A 459 -23.75 -7.65 -3.29
CA GLY A 459 -23.62 -9.08 -3.12
C GLY A 459 -24.71 -9.91 -3.77
N GLN A 460 -25.67 -9.30 -4.46
CA GLN A 460 -26.67 -10.00 -5.27
C GLN A 460 -26.45 -9.81 -6.76
N THR A 461 -25.90 -8.65 -7.13
CA THR A 461 -25.51 -8.31 -8.51
C THR A 461 -24.23 -7.48 -8.50
N ALA A 462 -23.44 -7.60 -9.55
CA ALA A 462 -22.42 -6.62 -9.85
C ALA A 462 -23.12 -5.29 -10.15
N GLY A 463 -22.71 -4.22 -9.49
CA GLY A 463 -23.34 -2.92 -9.63
C GLY A 463 -22.34 -1.77 -9.52
N SER A 464 -22.75 -0.60 -9.97
CA SER A 464 -21.96 0.62 -9.82
C SER A 464 -22.81 1.80 -9.35
N VAL A 465 -22.19 2.70 -8.58
CA VAL A 465 -22.72 4.04 -8.36
C VAL A 465 -22.24 4.91 -9.52
N PRO A 466 -23.15 5.59 -10.25
CA PRO A 466 -22.76 6.36 -11.42
C PRO A 466 -21.66 7.39 -11.15
N GLU A 467 -21.74 8.07 -10.00
CA GLU A 467 -20.77 9.09 -9.60
C GLU A 467 -20.49 9.01 -8.10
N ALA A 468 -19.22 9.22 -7.74
CA ALA A 468 -18.80 9.45 -6.37
C ALA A 468 -17.84 10.63 -6.30
N ARG A 469 -17.90 11.40 -5.20
CA ARG A 469 -16.98 12.49 -4.94
C ARG A 469 -16.30 12.30 -3.62
N ILE A 470 -14.97 12.38 -3.63
CA ILE A 470 -14.13 12.20 -2.46
C ILE A 470 -13.29 13.44 -2.26
N ARG A 471 -13.37 14.04 -1.08
CA ARG A 471 -12.56 15.19 -0.67
C ARG A 471 -11.86 14.87 0.62
N GLY A 472 -10.63 15.33 0.77
CA GLY A 472 -9.92 15.09 2.02
C GLY A 472 -8.80 16.06 2.28
N ILE A 473 -8.41 16.07 3.56
CA ILE A 473 -7.24 16.75 4.08
C ILE A 473 -6.42 15.72 4.83
N GLU A 474 -5.15 15.64 4.52
CA GLU A 474 -4.17 14.76 5.16
C GLU A 474 -3.09 15.61 5.81
N LEU A 475 -2.70 15.23 7.02
CA LEU A 475 -1.53 15.75 7.73
C LEU A 475 -0.66 14.58 8.17
N GLY A 476 0.63 14.64 7.87
CA GLY A 476 1.65 13.75 8.39
C GLY A 476 2.78 14.57 9.02
N SER A 477 3.34 14.11 10.12
CA SER A 477 4.50 14.76 10.76
C SER A 477 5.35 13.73 11.48
N GLY A 478 6.66 13.95 11.52
CA GLY A 478 7.61 13.18 12.31
C GLY A 478 8.64 14.09 12.96
N LEU A 479 9.02 13.74 14.18
CA LEU A 479 10.00 14.46 14.98
C LEU A 479 10.97 13.48 15.62
N GLU A 480 12.26 13.73 15.47
CA GLU A 480 13.34 13.06 16.19
C GLU A 480 14.04 14.07 17.10
N MET A 481 14.04 13.81 18.39
CA MET A 481 14.61 14.70 19.39
C MET A 481 15.35 13.89 20.46
N GLY A 482 16.66 13.78 20.30
CA GLY A 482 17.49 12.94 21.16
C GLY A 482 17.05 11.48 21.09
N GLU A 483 16.61 10.93 22.20
CA GLU A 483 16.15 9.53 22.30
C GLU A 483 14.70 9.32 21.89
N TRP A 484 13.97 10.38 21.54
CA TRP A 484 12.56 10.34 21.19
C TRP A 484 12.35 10.36 19.68
N ARG A 485 11.48 9.48 19.19
CA ARG A 485 10.90 9.50 17.85
C ARG A 485 9.38 9.62 17.98
N LEU A 486 8.81 10.64 17.36
CA LEU A 486 7.37 10.90 17.37
C LEU A 486 6.85 10.90 15.94
N GLY A 487 5.73 10.25 15.70
CA GLY A 487 5.01 10.28 14.42
C GLY A 487 3.55 10.64 14.64
N ALA A 488 2.99 11.52 13.83
CA ALA A 488 1.59 11.88 13.88
C ALA A 488 0.97 11.88 12.48
N ALA A 489 -0.24 11.36 12.36
CA ALA A 489 -1.02 11.37 11.14
C ALA A 489 -2.48 11.71 11.45
N VAL A 490 -3.09 12.54 10.61
CA VAL A 490 -4.53 12.86 10.68
C VAL A 490 -5.09 12.90 9.27
N THR A 491 -6.25 12.30 9.08
CA THR A 491 -7.02 12.40 7.83
C THR A 491 -8.44 12.82 8.15
N LEU A 492 -8.91 13.84 7.45
CA LEU A 492 -10.32 14.23 7.39
C LEU A 492 -10.81 14.00 5.97
N MET A 493 -11.85 13.21 5.81
CA MET A 493 -12.35 12.80 4.50
C MET A 493 -13.87 12.87 4.42
N ASP A 494 -14.37 13.34 3.29
CA ASP A 494 -15.77 13.30 2.93
C ASP A 494 -15.94 12.61 1.57
N ALA A 495 -16.42 11.37 1.61
CA ALA A 495 -16.64 10.51 0.46
C ALA A 495 -18.14 10.28 0.29
N ARG A 496 -18.74 10.75 -0.81
CA ARG A 496 -20.20 10.76 -1.03
C ARG A 496 -20.60 10.37 -2.44
N ASN A 497 -21.80 9.88 -2.54
CA ASN A 497 -22.54 9.83 -3.78
C ASN A 497 -23.26 11.18 -3.98
N PRO A 498 -22.90 12.00 -4.98
CA PRO A 498 -23.49 13.33 -5.17
C PRO A 498 -24.96 13.29 -5.57
N ALA A 499 -25.48 12.18 -6.09
CA ALA A 499 -26.88 12.06 -6.51
C ALA A 499 -27.85 12.03 -5.32
N ASN A 500 -27.45 11.49 -4.16
CA ASN A 500 -28.30 11.36 -2.97
C ASN A 500 -27.67 11.93 -1.70
N ASP A 501 -26.46 12.50 -1.79
CA ASP A 501 -25.67 13.08 -0.69
C ASP A 501 -25.31 12.08 0.42
N LYS A 502 -25.49 10.75 0.19
CA LYS A 502 -25.12 9.71 1.14
C LYS A 502 -23.62 9.44 1.12
N ARG A 503 -23.07 9.10 2.28
CA ARG A 503 -21.68 8.70 2.43
C ARG A 503 -21.45 7.33 1.81
N LEU A 504 -20.30 7.17 1.17
CA LEU A 504 -19.88 5.86 0.69
C LEU A 504 -19.70 4.89 1.88
N ARG A 505 -20.20 3.67 1.74
CA ARG A 505 -20.14 2.65 2.79
C ARG A 505 -18.71 2.30 3.16
N ARG A 506 -18.50 1.91 4.42
CA ARG A 506 -17.22 1.42 4.99
C ARG A 506 -16.06 2.41 5.00
N ARG A 507 -16.26 3.67 4.59
CA ARG A 507 -15.24 4.74 4.65
C ARG A 507 -15.43 5.54 5.94
N THR A 508 -14.36 5.63 6.74
CA THR A 508 -14.38 6.53 7.89
C THR A 508 -14.05 7.95 7.45
N HIS A 509 -14.70 8.92 8.08
CA HIS A 509 -14.48 10.33 7.72
C HIS A 509 -13.33 10.98 8.52
N GLN A 510 -12.80 10.31 9.53
CA GLN A 510 -11.71 10.81 10.36
C GLN A 510 -10.84 9.64 10.80
N THR A 511 -9.53 9.77 10.58
CA THR A 511 -8.53 8.89 11.18
C THR A 511 -7.46 9.72 11.85
N ALA A 512 -6.91 9.20 12.93
CA ALA A 512 -5.74 9.78 13.58
C ALA A 512 -4.82 8.66 14.08
N ARG A 513 -3.53 8.87 13.97
CA ARG A 513 -2.49 8.00 14.51
C ARG A 513 -1.42 8.84 15.19
N LEU A 514 -0.96 8.37 16.34
CA LEU A 514 0.17 8.92 17.07
C LEU A 514 1.08 7.78 17.47
N ASP A 515 2.31 7.83 17.03
CA ASP A 515 3.39 6.93 17.42
C ASP A 515 4.39 7.69 18.29
N VAL A 516 4.76 7.10 19.41
CA VAL A 516 5.76 7.64 20.35
C VAL A 516 6.72 6.53 20.68
N ASP A 517 8.00 6.72 20.38
CA ASP A 517 9.08 5.81 20.72
C ASP A 517 10.16 6.53 21.49
N ARG A 518 10.76 5.83 22.47
CA ARG A 518 11.92 6.30 23.20
C ARG A 518 12.95 5.19 23.36
N SER A 519 14.20 5.50 23.02
CA SER A 519 15.37 4.66 23.27
C SER A 519 16.03 5.05 24.59
N LEU A 520 16.33 4.09 25.46
CA LEU A 520 16.86 4.28 26.81
C LEU A 520 18.02 3.30 27.05
N GLY A 521 19.18 3.57 26.45
CA GLY A 521 20.31 2.64 26.46
C GLY A 521 19.94 1.29 25.84
N ALA A 522 19.98 0.20 26.64
CA ALA A 522 19.58 -1.14 26.16
C ALA A 522 18.06 -1.35 26.06
N TRP A 523 17.24 -0.39 26.40
CA TRP A 523 15.80 -0.47 26.35
C TRP A 523 15.22 0.43 25.27
N PHE A 524 14.12 0.01 24.66
CA PHE A 524 13.21 0.91 23.97
C PHE A 524 11.79 0.73 24.51
N LEU A 525 11.04 1.82 24.54
CA LEU A 525 9.63 1.84 24.93
C LEU A 525 8.86 2.59 23.85
N GLY A 526 7.67 2.13 23.53
CA GLY A 526 6.85 2.82 22.57
C GLY A 526 5.36 2.63 22.78
N ALA A 527 4.60 3.53 22.21
CA ALA A 527 3.14 3.49 22.18
C ALA A 527 2.61 3.94 20.83
N THR A 528 1.52 3.35 20.40
CA THR A 528 0.74 3.80 19.25
C THR A 528 -0.70 4.02 19.69
N VAL A 529 -1.26 5.18 19.39
CA VAL A 529 -2.70 5.45 19.48
C VAL A 529 -3.25 5.52 18.06
N ALA A 530 -4.21 4.67 17.72
CA ALA A 530 -4.91 4.70 16.45
C ALA A 530 -6.40 4.93 16.69
N ALA A 531 -6.97 5.95 16.03
CA ALA A 531 -8.36 6.33 16.17
C ALA A 531 -9.03 6.40 14.80
N GLN A 532 -10.25 5.88 14.73
CA GLN A 532 -11.10 5.94 13.55
C GLN A 532 -12.48 6.49 13.95
N GLY A 533 -13.01 7.43 13.14
CA GLY A 533 -14.36 7.93 13.30
C GLY A 533 -15.41 6.88 12.95
N TYR A 534 -16.68 7.26 13.06
CA TYR A 534 -17.77 6.38 12.64
C TYR A 534 -17.78 6.18 11.12
N ARG A 535 -18.41 5.10 10.67
CA ARG A 535 -18.67 4.78 9.25
C ARG A 535 -20.07 4.19 9.09
N TYR A 536 -20.54 4.12 7.86
CA TYR A 536 -21.75 3.37 7.52
C TYR A 536 -21.37 2.04 6.87
N ASN A 537 -22.08 0.97 7.20
CA ASN A 537 -21.84 -0.35 6.60
C ASN A 537 -22.58 -0.53 5.27
N ASP A 538 -23.63 0.26 5.04
CA ASP A 538 -24.56 0.21 3.91
C ASP A 538 -24.57 1.53 3.15
N GLU A 539 -25.09 1.49 1.93
CA GLU A 539 -25.17 2.66 1.05
C GLU A 539 -26.32 3.60 1.44
N GLU A 540 -27.33 3.06 2.10
CA GLU A 540 -28.48 3.83 2.59
C GLU A 540 -28.18 4.65 3.85
N ASN A 541 -26.97 4.46 4.42
CA ASN A 541 -26.51 5.09 5.66
C ASN A 541 -27.42 4.84 6.87
N GLU A 542 -28.06 3.68 6.91
CA GLU A 542 -28.94 3.25 8.00
C GLU A 542 -28.15 2.53 9.10
N VAL A 543 -27.15 1.73 8.73
CA VAL A 543 -26.31 0.95 9.65
C VAL A 543 -25.03 1.71 9.96
N ARG A 544 -25.07 2.47 11.07
CA ARG A 544 -23.92 3.23 11.54
C ARG A 544 -23.07 2.41 12.51
N LEU A 545 -21.80 2.19 12.17
CA LEU A 545 -20.80 1.61 13.05
C LEU A 545 -20.05 2.72 13.80
N PRO A 546 -19.95 2.62 15.15
CA PRO A 546 -19.35 3.68 15.96
C PRO A 546 -17.84 3.79 15.72
N GLY A 547 -17.29 4.98 15.94
CA GLY A 547 -15.85 5.20 15.97
C GLY A 547 -15.20 4.59 17.21
N PHE A 548 -13.89 4.38 17.13
CA PHE A 548 -13.11 3.80 18.23
C PHE A 548 -11.68 4.35 18.25
N ALA A 549 -10.99 4.11 19.34
CA ALA A 549 -9.55 4.31 19.46
C ALA A 549 -8.94 3.12 20.20
N THR A 550 -7.76 2.69 19.77
CA THR A 550 -6.95 1.66 20.40
C THR A 550 -5.61 2.24 20.84
N VAL A 551 -5.07 1.68 21.91
CA VAL A 551 -3.74 1.99 22.41
C VAL A 551 -2.91 0.72 22.39
N ASN A 552 -1.80 0.74 21.69
CA ASN A 552 -0.84 -0.34 21.61
C ASN A 552 0.44 0.08 22.35
N LEU A 553 1.02 -0.81 23.13
CA LEU A 553 2.28 -0.58 23.82
C LEU A 553 3.35 -1.56 23.32
N ARG A 554 4.59 -1.12 23.33
CA ARG A 554 5.74 -1.93 22.98
C ARG A 554 6.93 -1.63 23.87
N ALA A 555 7.69 -2.66 24.18
CA ALA A 555 8.94 -2.55 24.90
C ALA A 555 9.94 -3.54 24.32
N GLY A 556 11.19 -3.18 24.30
CA GLY A 556 12.28 -4.08 23.95
C GLY A 556 13.48 -3.88 24.84
N TRP A 557 14.26 -4.94 24.99
CA TRP A 557 15.43 -4.98 25.84
C TRP A 557 16.55 -5.78 25.17
N GLU A 558 17.64 -5.11 24.88
CA GLU A 558 18.90 -5.74 24.46
C GLU A 558 19.60 -6.29 25.70
N PHE A 559 19.23 -7.51 26.10
CA PHE A 559 19.71 -8.10 27.38
C PHE A 559 21.10 -8.71 27.30
N ALA A 560 21.59 -8.95 26.07
CA ALA A 560 22.94 -9.37 25.77
C ALA A 560 23.33 -8.88 24.39
N GLN A 561 24.62 -8.96 24.06
CA GLN A 561 25.10 -8.61 22.71
C GLN A 561 24.33 -9.43 21.68
N ASP A 562 23.76 -8.75 20.69
CA ASP A 562 22.99 -9.33 19.57
C ASP A 562 21.69 -10.05 19.99
N TRP A 563 21.26 -9.96 21.24
CA TRP A 563 20.02 -10.55 21.75
C TRP A 563 19.02 -9.48 22.18
N THR A 564 17.84 -9.52 21.62
CA THR A 564 16.74 -8.60 21.96
C THR A 564 15.50 -9.39 22.39
N ALA A 565 14.95 -9.06 23.55
CA ALA A 565 13.61 -9.46 23.97
C ALA A 565 12.64 -8.31 23.66
N SER A 566 11.48 -8.59 23.10
CA SER A 566 10.46 -7.59 22.77
C SER A 566 9.09 -8.05 23.23
N LEU A 567 8.31 -7.12 23.79
CA LEU A 567 6.91 -7.32 24.17
C LEU A 567 6.06 -6.30 23.41
N SER A 568 5.09 -6.78 22.66
CA SER A 568 4.02 -5.96 22.08
C SER A 568 2.68 -6.32 22.73
N VAL A 569 1.91 -5.29 23.08
CA VAL A 569 0.54 -5.42 23.61
C VAL A 569 -0.36 -4.52 22.80
N ASN A 570 -1.21 -5.10 21.98
CA ASN A 570 -2.15 -4.37 21.15
C ASN A 570 -3.49 -4.23 21.86
N ASN A 571 -4.16 -3.08 21.65
CA ASN A 571 -5.45 -2.77 22.24
C ASN A 571 -5.48 -2.99 23.76
N ILE A 572 -4.51 -2.39 24.50
CA ILE A 572 -4.33 -2.60 25.93
C ILE A 572 -5.56 -2.21 26.78
N LEU A 573 -6.42 -1.36 26.23
CA LEU A 573 -7.66 -0.94 26.88
C LEU A 573 -8.82 -1.91 26.67
N ASP A 574 -8.56 -3.02 25.99
CA ASP A 574 -9.55 -4.05 25.65
C ASP A 574 -10.82 -3.49 24.99
N LYS A 575 -10.61 -2.51 24.10
CA LYS A 575 -11.74 -1.87 23.40
C LYS A 575 -12.37 -2.83 22.41
N GLN A 576 -13.61 -3.22 22.64
CA GLN A 576 -14.42 -3.91 21.63
C GLN A 576 -14.82 -2.91 20.55
N TYR A 577 -14.56 -3.24 19.29
CA TYR A 577 -14.92 -2.42 18.16
C TYR A 577 -15.20 -3.25 16.91
N VAL A 578 -15.94 -2.63 16.00
CA VAL A 578 -16.42 -3.22 14.75
C VAL A 578 -16.07 -2.29 13.61
N THR A 579 -15.49 -2.84 12.54
CA THR A 579 -15.16 -2.07 11.33
C THR A 579 -16.10 -2.40 10.17
N THR A 580 -16.76 -3.55 10.22
CA THR A 580 -17.73 -3.98 9.21
C THR A 580 -18.74 -4.96 9.82
N ARG A 581 -19.89 -5.06 9.19
CA ARG A 581 -21.00 -5.99 9.51
C ARG A 581 -21.25 -6.88 8.30
N GLN A 582 -21.73 -8.09 8.51
CA GLN A 582 -22.15 -8.99 7.44
C GLN A 582 -23.18 -8.31 6.52
N SER A 583 -22.97 -8.46 5.21
CA SER A 583 -23.94 -7.99 4.22
C SER A 583 -25.13 -8.95 4.06
N PHE A 584 -24.96 -10.22 4.45
CA PHE A 584 -25.94 -11.31 4.28
C PHE A 584 -26.11 -12.09 5.57
N GLY A 585 -27.16 -12.92 5.62
CA GLY A 585 -27.44 -13.80 6.75
C GLY A 585 -27.98 -13.06 7.96
N ALA A 586 -27.45 -13.36 9.13
CA ALA A 586 -27.88 -12.78 10.41
C ALA A 586 -27.54 -11.30 10.58
N ARG A 587 -26.71 -10.72 9.68
CA ARG A 587 -26.23 -9.33 9.72
C ARG A 587 -25.51 -8.99 11.03
N GLU A 588 -24.66 -9.91 11.49
CA GLU A 588 -23.88 -9.77 12.70
C GLU A 588 -22.66 -8.86 12.48
N ASP A 589 -22.18 -8.27 13.56
CA ASP A 589 -21.00 -7.42 13.60
C ASP A 589 -19.73 -8.27 13.65
N TYR A 590 -18.75 -8.02 12.77
CA TYR A 590 -17.44 -8.65 12.83
C TYR A 590 -16.61 -8.04 13.95
N LEU A 591 -16.31 -8.83 14.97
CA LEU A 591 -15.54 -8.39 16.12
C LEU A 591 -14.05 -8.33 15.82
N ALA A 592 -13.39 -7.25 16.22
CA ALA A 592 -11.95 -7.18 16.27
C ALA A 592 -11.42 -7.89 17.52
N ALA A 593 -10.14 -8.32 17.49
CA ALA A 593 -9.51 -8.87 18.67
C ALA A 593 -9.52 -7.87 19.82
N GLY A 594 -9.80 -8.35 21.02
CA GLY A 594 -9.54 -7.66 22.27
C GLY A 594 -8.04 -7.43 22.49
N THR A 595 -7.62 -7.34 23.75
CA THR A 595 -6.19 -7.20 24.08
C THR A 595 -5.39 -8.41 23.61
N SER A 596 -4.41 -8.17 22.73
CA SER A 596 -3.48 -9.21 22.27
C SER A 596 -2.05 -8.87 22.67
N SER A 597 -1.26 -9.88 23.02
CA SER A 597 0.13 -9.73 23.46
C SER A 597 1.04 -10.75 22.78
N LEU A 598 2.27 -10.34 22.49
CA LEU A 598 3.31 -11.20 21.95
C LEU A 598 4.65 -10.84 22.62
N LEU A 599 5.25 -11.81 23.29
CA LEU A 599 6.62 -11.75 23.78
C LEU A 599 7.51 -12.48 22.78
N SER A 600 8.54 -11.86 22.28
CA SER A 600 9.49 -12.46 21.34
C SER A 600 10.93 -12.27 21.79
N VAL A 601 11.79 -13.20 21.40
CA VAL A 601 13.24 -13.11 21.56
C VAL A 601 13.85 -13.27 20.17
N ARG A 602 14.80 -12.41 19.88
CA ARG A 602 15.54 -12.37 18.61
C ARG A 602 17.04 -12.39 18.88
N TYR A 603 17.74 -13.18 18.09
CA TYR A 603 19.20 -13.18 18.01
C TYR A 603 19.63 -12.76 16.61
N ASP A 604 20.42 -11.70 16.51
CA ASP A 604 21.05 -11.24 15.29
C ASP A 604 22.51 -11.70 15.27
N PHE A 605 22.99 -12.28 14.16
CA PHE A 605 24.37 -12.77 14.03
C PHE A 605 25.01 -12.26 12.71
N ARG A 606 26.33 -12.15 12.74
CA ARG A 606 27.15 -11.66 11.63
C ARG A 606 28.07 -12.74 11.13
#